data_101c5678b3c16c49a8ca01aa460961e2
#
_entry.id   101c5678b3c16c49a8ca01aa460961e2
#
_cell.length_a   1.000
_cell.length_b   1.000
_cell.length_c   1.000
_cell.angle_alpha   90.00
_cell.angle_beta   90.00
_cell.angle_gamma   90.00
#
_symmetry.space_group_name_H-M   'P 1'
#
loop_
_entity.id
_entity.type
_entity.pdbx_description
1 polymer ?
#
loop_
_entity_poly.entity_id
_entity_poly.type
_entity_poly.pdbx_seq_one_letter_code
_entity_poly.pdbx_strand_id
1 'polypeptide(L)'
;KTYRKYHFHVWKTLVVNFKLLPFKQAIHLPIVIYGKTQLIISNSSVKLLCSPRFGIVKFAKNHEYFYPTPAPSLLFMINGTMVLEGDVQFSSGCTLRINDGILQLGENVCFSGGCKILCNNRIFIRAYSQFAFDCVCCDTNFHYILQKDGLVKDCVGIIEVGNRNWIGNSTTLMRGTQLPDNTIVASRSFVNKSFLGYHDDGILIAGSPGKVVRLGDQRVFSAQKEMEIRAFFKKSKMTEMWLAESDFFFYE
;
A
#
# COMPACT_ATOMS: atom_id res chain seq x y z
N LYS A 1 17.64 -20.46 15.25
CA LYS A 1 16.70 -20.81 14.15
C LYS A 1 15.85 -19.61 13.65
N THR A 2 15.56 -18.63 14.50
CA THR A 2 14.71 -17.44 14.14
C THR A 2 15.43 -16.48 13.20
N TYR A 3 16.74 -16.32 13.33
CA TYR A 3 17.56 -15.38 12.56
C TYR A 3 17.54 -15.66 11.04
N ARG A 4 17.49 -16.93 10.62
CA ARG A 4 17.43 -17.33 9.20
C ARG A 4 16.11 -16.99 8.47
N LYS A 5 15.04 -16.70 9.20
CA LYS A 5 13.70 -16.47 8.60
C LYS A 5 13.53 -15.06 8.01
N TYR A 6 14.37 -14.10 8.39
CA TYR A 6 14.23 -12.68 8.05
C TYR A 6 15.35 -12.11 7.20
N HIS A 7 16.28 -12.97 6.75
CA HIS A 7 17.35 -12.51 5.87
C HIS A 7 16.84 -12.20 4.48
N PHE A 8 17.36 -11.12 3.87
CA PHE A 8 17.11 -10.87 2.47
C PHE A 8 17.74 -11.97 1.60
N HIS A 9 17.07 -12.26 0.51
CA HIS A 9 17.51 -13.24 -0.46
C HIS A 9 18.45 -12.59 -1.47
N VAL A 10 19.77 -12.75 -1.33
CA VAL A 10 20.76 -12.18 -2.26
C VAL A 10 20.43 -12.52 -3.72
N TRP A 11 20.26 -13.80 -4.03
CA TRP A 11 20.01 -14.24 -5.41
C TRP A 11 18.70 -13.68 -5.99
N LYS A 12 17.60 -13.73 -5.25
CA LYS A 12 16.33 -13.16 -5.71
C LYS A 12 16.41 -11.65 -5.87
N THR A 13 17.13 -10.98 -4.99
CA THR A 13 17.39 -9.54 -5.07
C THR A 13 18.14 -9.20 -6.35
N LEU A 14 19.21 -9.91 -6.68
CA LEU A 14 19.93 -9.73 -7.94
C LEU A 14 19.01 -9.96 -9.15
N VAL A 15 18.33 -11.11 -9.20
CA VAL A 15 17.42 -11.45 -10.30
C VAL A 15 16.36 -10.39 -10.54
N VAL A 16 15.69 -9.90 -9.49
CA VAL A 16 14.63 -8.89 -9.62
C VAL A 16 15.18 -7.57 -10.16
N ASN A 17 16.29 -7.10 -9.62
CA ASN A 17 16.86 -5.81 -10.02
C ASN A 17 17.34 -5.85 -11.47
N PHE A 18 18.11 -6.88 -11.87
CA PHE A 18 18.64 -6.97 -13.24
C PHE A 18 17.59 -7.36 -14.29
N LYS A 19 16.44 -7.94 -13.88
CA LYS A 19 15.31 -8.18 -14.79
C LYS A 19 14.42 -6.94 -15.00
N LEU A 20 14.24 -6.12 -13.97
CA LEU A 20 13.22 -5.06 -13.99
C LEU A 20 13.79 -3.66 -14.21
N LEU A 21 15.09 -3.45 -14.02
CA LEU A 21 15.73 -2.14 -14.04
C LEU A 21 16.86 -2.08 -15.07
N PRO A 22 17.14 -0.89 -15.64
CA PRO A 22 18.35 -0.65 -16.41
C PRO A 22 19.60 -0.93 -15.55
N PHE A 23 20.67 -1.45 -16.18
CA PHE A 23 21.90 -1.86 -15.49
C PHE A 23 22.43 -0.81 -14.50
N LYS A 24 22.50 0.46 -14.93
CA LYS A 24 22.98 1.57 -14.08
C LYS A 24 22.16 1.77 -12.78
N GLN A 25 20.89 1.40 -12.77
CA GLN A 25 20.05 1.45 -11.58
C GLN A 25 20.09 0.13 -10.81
N ALA A 26 20.11 -0.99 -11.51
CA ALA A 26 20.11 -2.33 -10.93
C ALA A 26 21.31 -2.61 -10.02
N ILE A 27 22.49 -2.05 -10.31
CA ILE A 27 23.70 -2.21 -9.48
C ILE A 27 23.57 -1.64 -8.07
N HIS A 28 22.65 -0.67 -7.87
CA HIS A 28 22.35 -0.11 -6.54
C HIS A 28 21.40 -1.00 -5.72
N LEU A 29 20.88 -2.07 -6.30
CA LEU A 29 19.94 -3.02 -5.69
C LEU A 29 18.75 -2.33 -4.97
N PRO A 30 18.02 -1.45 -5.67
CA PRO A 30 16.92 -0.73 -5.03
C PRO A 30 15.77 -1.64 -4.57
N ILE A 31 15.60 -2.83 -5.14
CA ILE A 31 14.56 -3.77 -4.73
C ILE A 31 15.20 -4.91 -3.94
N VAL A 32 14.89 -5.01 -2.65
CA VAL A 32 15.42 -6.06 -1.76
C VAL A 32 14.31 -7.06 -1.41
N ILE A 33 14.57 -8.33 -1.67
CA ILE A 33 13.63 -9.43 -1.43
C ILE A 33 13.98 -10.15 -0.13
N TYR A 34 12.97 -10.37 0.70
CA TYR A 34 13.07 -11.07 1.98
C TYR A 34 12.23 -12.35 2.01
N GLY A 35 12.48 -13.19 2.99
CA GLY A 35 11.63 -14.32 3.35
C GLY A 35 11.32 -15.30 2.21
N LYS A 36 10.17 -15.99 2.32
CA LYS A 36 9.68 -16.93 1.30
C LYS A 36 8.91 -16.16 0.23
N THR A 37 9.61 -15.64 -0.79
CA THR A 37 8.98 -14.92 -1.89
C THR A 37 9.05 -15.75 -3.17
N GLN A 38 7.89 -15.99 -3.81
CA GLN A 38 7.82 -16.51 -5.18
C GLN A 38 7.97 -15.34 -6.16
N LEU A 39 8.73 -15.54 -7.22
CA LEU A 39 8.94 -14.57 -8.29
C LEU A 39 8.41 -15.12 -9.61
N ILE A 40 7.53 -14.37 -10.26
CA ILE A 40 7.05 -14.62 -11.62
C ILE A 40 7.17 -13.30 -12.37
N ILE A 41 8.18 -13.19 -13.24
CA ILE A 41 8.51 -11.93 -13.90
C ILE A 41 8.75 -12.21 -15.40
N SER A 42 7.98 -11.54 -16.25
CA SER A 42 8.10 -11.60 -17.69
C SER A 42 7.73 -10.26 -18.31
N ASN A 43 8.55 -9.79 -19.26
CA ASN A 43 8.30 -8.59 -20.07
C ASN A 43 7.77 -7.38 -19.25
N SER A 44 8.41 -7.10 -18.12
CA SER A 44 7.98 -6.09 -17.16
C SER A 44 9.12 -5.15 -16.80
N SER A 45 8.79 -3.98 -16.24
CA SER A 45 9.78 -2.97 -15.88
C SER A 45 9.45 -2.26 -14.57
N VAL A 46 10.48 -1.70 -13.95
CA VAL A 46 10.38 -0.74 -12.86
C VAL A 46 10.97 0.59 -13.30
N LYS A 47 10.26 1.69 -13.04
CA LYS A 47 10.72 3.06 -13.26
C LYS A 47 10.94 3.73 -11.91
N LEU A 48 12.17 4.17 -11.64
CA LEU A 48 12.50 4.96 -10.47
C LEU A 48 12.40 6.45 -10.83
N LEU A 49 11.57 7.19 -10.13
CA LEU A 49 11.47 8.66 -10.20
C LEU A 49 12.31 9.32 -9.09
N CYS A 50 12.97 8.53 -8.25
CA CYS A 50 13.92 8.96 -7.23
C CYS A 50 15.34 8.44 -7.54
N SER A 51 16.34 8.98 -6.83
CA SER A 51 17.73 8.55 -6.98
C SER A 51 17.90 7.08 -6.61
N PRO A 52 18.55 6.25 -7.47
CA PRO A 52 18.77 4.84 -7.19
C PRO A 52 19.64 4.67 -5.94
N ARG A 53 19.16 3.89 -4.97
CA ARG A 53 19.90 3.50 -3.76
C ARG A 53 19.45 2.14 -3.27
N PHE A 54 20.23 1.54 -2.39
CA PHE A 54 19.92 0.23 -1.82
C PHE A 54 18.61 0.26 -1.02
N GLY A 55 17.72 -0.67 -1.31
CA GLY A 55 16.55 -0.97 -0.48
C GLY A 55 15.43 0.08 -0.51
N ILE A 56 15.23 0.80 -1.63
CA ILE A 56 14.03 1.63 -1.88
C ILE A 56 12.77 0.77 -1.68
N VAL A 57 12.74 -0.42 -2.27
CA VAL A 57 11.67 -1.38 -2.04
C VAL A 57 12.15 -2.49 -1.12
N LYS A 58 11.46 -2.67 -0.01
CA LYS A 58 11.64 -3.79 0.91
C LYS A 58 10.47 -4.74 0.76
N PHE A 59 10.64 -5.80 -0.03
CA PHE A 59 9.56 -6.75 -0.33
C PHE A 59 9.64 -7.98 0.57
N ALA A 60 8.51 -8.29 1.23
CA ALA A 60 8.35 -9.38 2.19
C ALA A 60 9.22 -9.25 3.47
N LYS A 61 9.65 -8.02 3.82
CA LYS A 61 10.32 -7.76 5.08
C LYS A 61 9.29 -7.74 6.20
N ASN A 62 9.41 -8.65 7.16
CA ASN A 62 8.52 -8.62 8.32
C ASN A 62 8.90 -7.46 9.26
N HIS A 63 7.98 -6.55 9.46
CA HIS A 63 8.09 -5.42 10.38
C HIS A 63 7.15 -5.54 11.58
N GLU A 64 6.19 -6.46 11.48
CA GLU A 64 5.14 -6.62 12.47
C GLU A 64 5.25 -8.00 13.11
N TYR A 65 5.25 -8.03 14.42
CA TYR A 65 5.30 -9.27 15.19
C TYR A 65 3.95 -10.00 15.26
N PHE A 66 2.92 -9.50 14.55
CA PHE A 66 1.57 -10.09 14.52
C PHE A 66 1.49 -11.40 13.73
N TYR A 67 2.41 -11.64 12.82
CA TYR A 67 2.50 -12.91 12.11
C TYR A 67 3.63 -13.74 12.71
N PRO A 68 3.30 -14.81 13.47
CA PRO A 68 4.30 -15.65 14.16
C PRO A 68 5.22 -16.41 13.21
N THR A 69 4.82 -16.56 11.95
CA THR A 69 5.63 -17.15 10.88
C THR A 69 5.55 -16.29 9.63
N PRO A 70 6.68 -16.05 8.91
CA PRO A 70 6.64 -15.34 7.65
C PRO A 70 5.78 -16.13 6.66
N ALA A 71 4.62 -15.56 6.30
CA ALA A 71 3.78 -16.10 5.26
C ALA A 71 4.48 -16.00 3.89
N PRO A 72 4.24 -16.94 2.97
CA PRO A 72 4.75 -16.84 1.60
C PRO A 72 4.25 -15.57 0.92
N SER A 73 5.15 -14.87 0.23
CA SER A 73 4.83 -13.67 -0.54
C SER A 73 4.96 -13.95 -2.03
N LEU A 74 4.23 -13.20 -2.85
CA LEU A 74 4.27 -13.32 -4.30
C LEU A 74 4.58 -11.96 -4.94
N LEU A 75 5.62 -11.92 -5.79
CA LEU A 75 5.87 -10.85 -6.73
C LEU A 75 5.63 -11.39 -8.15
N PHE A 76 4.50 -11.03 -8.72
CA PHE A 76 4.07 -11.42 -10.05
C PHE A 76 4.00 -10.18 -10.93
N MET A 77 4.79 -10.14 -11.99
CA MET A 77 4.77 -9.05 -12.97
C MET A 77 4.86 -9.65 -14.38
N ILE A 78 3.78 -9.50 -15.16
CA ILE A 78 3.73 -9.87 -16.57
C ILE A 78 3.23 -8.67 -17.38
N ASN A 79 4.01 -8.21 -18.37
CA ASN A 79 3.75 -7.02 -19.18
C ASN A 79 3.43 -5.77 -18.33
N GLY A 80 3.85 -5.76 -17.07
CA GLY A 80 3.48 -4.74 -16.09
C GLY A 80 4.58 -3.72 -15.83
N THR A 81 4.17 -2.54 -15.40
CA THR A 81 5.11 -1.49 -14.98
C THR A 81 4.84 -1.09 -13.54
N MET A 82 5.89 -1.03 -12.72
CA MET A 82 5.85 -0.41 -11.40
C MET A 82 6.64 0.90 -11.43
N VAL A 83 6.02 1.99 -10.98
CA VAL A 83 6.63 3.31 -10.88
C VAL A 83 6.82 3.66 -9.41
N LEU A 84 8.01 4.08 -9.01
CA LEU A 84 8.39 4.34 -7.63
C LEU A 84 8.90 5.76 -7.46
N GLU A 85 8.28 6.52 -6.56
CA GLU A 85 8.65 7.90 -6.25
C GLU A 85 9.58 7.99 -5.03
N GLY A 86 9.66 6.95 -4.22
CA GLY A 86 10.49 6.88 -3.01
C GLY A 86 10.43 5.51 -2.35
N ASP A 87 10.65 5.48 -1.05
CA ASP A 87 10.67 4.26 -0.25
C ASP A 87 9.31 3.59 -0.19
N VAL A 88 9.29 2.29 -0.43
CA VAL A 88 8.07 1.46 -0.37
C VAL A 88 8.35 0.18 0.39
N GLN A 89 7.38 -0.22 1.19
CA GLN A 89 7.50 -1.43 1.99
C GLN A 89 6.31 -2.35 1.81
N PHE A 90 6.61 -3.61 1.51
CA PHE A 90 5.65 -4.71 1.55
C PHE A 90 6.07 -5.67 2.65
N SER A 91 5.21 -5.87 3.64
CA SER A 91 5.47 -6.85 4.71
C SER A 91 5.31 -8.30 4.23
N SER A 92 5.62 -9.24 5.10
CA SER A 92 5.50 -10.68 4.82
C SER A 92 4.06 -11.08 4.48
N GLY A 93 3.88 -12.04 3.57
CA GLY A 93 2.58 -12.52 3.12
C GLY A 93 1.91 -11.67 2.05
N CYS A 94 2.51 -10.54 1.65
CA CYS A 94 1.94 -9.71 0.59
C CYS A 94 1.98 -10.40 -0.77
N THR A 95 0.91 -10.20 -1.52
CA THR A 95 0.81 -10.54 -2.95
C THR A 95 0.81 -9.25 -3.75
N LEU A 96 1.82 -9.06 -4.58
CA LEU A 96 1.86 -8.02 -5.59
C LEU A 96 1.74 -8.66 -6.97
N ARG A 97 0.61 -8.41 -7.65
CA ARG A 97 0.36 -8.89 -8.99
C ARG A 97 0.10 -7.71 -9.92
N ILE A 98 1.00 -7.50 -10.87
CA ILE A 98 0.85 -6.51 -11.95
C ILE A 98 0.80 -7.30 -13.27
N ASN A 99 -0.34 -7.28 -13.94
CA ASN A 99 -0.55 -7.96 -15.21
C ASN A 99 -1.12 -6.97 -16.22
N ASP A 100 -0.35 -6.61 -17.24
CA ASP A 100 -0.68 -5.58 -18.24
C ASP A 100 -0.97 -4.18 -17.66
N GLY A 101 -0.75 -3.97 -16.35
CA GLY A 101 -1.12 -2.77 -15.62
C GLY A 101 0.05 -1.87 -15.23
N ILE A 102 -0.29 -0.70 -14.67
CA ILE A 102 0.66 0.26 -14.10
C ILE A 102 0.33 0.46 -12.63
N LEU A 103 1.28 0.09 -11.76
CA LEU A 103 1.23 0.41 -10.34
C LEU A 103 2.20 1.55 -10.04
N GLN A 104 1.69 2.69 -9.59
CA GLN A 104 2.52 3.82 -9.14
C GLN A 104 2.41 3.99 -7.64
N LEU A 105 3.55 4.09 -6.97
CA LEU A 105 3.67 4.19 -5.53
C LEU A 105 4.51 5.42 -5.16
N GLY A 106 3.92 6.29 -4.37
CA GLY A 106 4.55 7.45 -3.77
C GLY A 106 5.55 7.07 -2.69
N GLU A 107 6.22 8.06 -2.15
CA GLU A 107 7.19 7.90 -1.08
C GLU A 107 6.51 7.39 0.22
N ASN A 108 7.22 6.56 0.95
CA ASN A 108 6.80 6.02 2.26
C ASN A 108 5.44 5.29 2.26
N VAL A 109 5.06 4.71 1.13
CA VAL A 109 3.90 3.82 1.06
C VAL A 109 4.24 2.49 1.72
N CYS A 110 3.35 2.05 2.62
CA CYS A 110 3.56 0.81 3.38
C CYS A 110 2.34 -0.11 3.30
N PHE A 111 2.61 -1.39 3.03
CA PHE A 111 1.63 -2.48 3.08
C PHE A 111 2.01 -3.43 4.20
N SER A 112 1.16 -3.53 5.21
CA SER A 112 1.30 -4.52 6.29
C SER A 112 1.09 -5.95 5.80
N GLY A 113 1.27 -6.93 6.68
CA GLY A 113 1.25 -8.34 6.30
C GLY A 113 -0.05 -8.79 5.62
N GLY A 114 0.07 -9.69 4.66
CA GLY A 114 -1.08 -10.32 3.98
C GLY A 114 -1.81 -9.46 2.94
N CYS A 115 -1.38 -8.22 2.71
CA CYS A 115 -2.00 -7.34 1.72
C CYS A 115 -1.90 -7.92 0.29
N LYS A 116 -2.95 -7.71 -0.51
CA LYS A 116 -3.03 -8.13 -1.91
C LYS A 116 -3.24 -6.92 -2.80
N ILE A 117 -2.28 -6.65 -3.69
CA ILE A 117 -2.35 -5.60 -4.68
C ILE A 117 -2.43 -6.27 -6.05
N LEU A 118 -3.57 -6.14 -6.71
CA LEU A 118 -3.90 -6.80 -7.96
C LEU A 118 -4.19 -5.73 -9.01
N CYS A 119 -3.20 -5.44 -9.85
CA CYS A 119 -3.22 -4.37 -10.84
C CYS A 119 -3.27 -4.95 -12.26
N ASN A 120 -4.36 -4.72 -12.95
CA ASN A 120 -4.58 -5.10 -14.35
C ASN A 120 -4.76 -3.90 -15.28
N ASN A 121 -4.94 -2.70 -14.73
CA ASN A 121 -5.02 -1.46 -15.47
C ASN A 121 -4.17 -0.39 -14.78
N ARG A 122 -4.67 0.22 -13.71
CA ARG A 122 -3.98 1.34 -13.08
C ARG A 122 -4.32 1.49 -11.61
N ILE A 123 -3.29 1.42 -10.76
CA ILE A 123 -3.40 1.71 -9.33
C ILE A 123 -2.37 2.79 -8.99
N PHE A 124 -2.85 3.92 -8.46
CA PHE A 124 -2.03 5.01 -7.95
C PHE A 124 -2.22 5.14 -6.45
N ILE A 125 -1.13 5.10 -5.70
CA ILE A 125 -1.12 5.32 -4.26
C ILE A 125 -0.07 6.38 -3.98
N ARG A 126 -0.52 7.54 -3.50
CA ARG A 126 0.33 8.69 -3.22
C ARG A 126 1.08 8.51 -1.90
N ALA A 127 1.98 9.44 -1.64
CA ALA A 127 2.95 9.39 -0.55
C ALA A 127 2.30 9.22 0.85
N TYR A 128 3.05 8.58 1.75
CA TYR A 128 2.71 8.38 3.17
C TYR A 128 1.42 7.60 3.43
N SER A 129 0.87 6.91 2.42
CA SER A 129 -0.34 6.12 2.59
C SER A 129 0.01 4.73 3.15
N GLN A 130 -0.74 4.29 4.16
CA GLN A 130 -0.48 3.07 4.90
C GLN A 130 -1.67 2.13 4.88
N PHE A 131 -1.41 0.89 4.50
CA PHE A 131 -2.37 -0.20 4.47
C PHE A 131 -2.11 -1.14 5.65
N ALA A 132 -3.07 -1.29 6.54
CA ALA A 132 -3.02 -2.27 7.60
C ALA A 132 -3.08 -3.70 7.02
N PHE A 133 -2.97 -4.72 7.86
CA PHE A 133 -2.88 -6.12 7.43
C PHE A 133 -4.15 -6.61 6.70
N ASP A 134 -3.96 -7.57 5.79
CA ASP A 134 -5.00 -8.26 5.02
C ASP A 134 -5.85 -7.34 4.13
N CYS A 135 -5.37 -6.14 3.78
CA CYS A 135 -6.06 -5.28 2.83
C CYS A 135 -5.97 -5.82 1.41
N VAL A 136 -7.01 -5.57 0.62
CA VAL A 136 -7.08 -5.90 -0.80
C VAL A 136 -7.23 -4.61 -1.60
N CYS A 137 -6.38 -4.42 -2.62
CA CYS A 137 -6.48 -3.35 -3.60
C CYS A 137 -6.54 -4.02 -4.97
N CYS A 138 -7.70 -3.96 -5.65
CA CYS A 138 -7.96 -4.71 -6.87
C CYS A 138 -8.71 -3.85 -7.91
N ASP A 139 -8.05 -3.55 -9.02
CA ASP A 139 -8.60 -2.70 -10.09
C ASP A 139 -9.42 -3.47 -11.13
N THR A 140 -9.67 -4.74 -10.90
CA THR A 140 -10.40 -5.63 -11.82
C THR A 140 -11.42 -6.50 -11.11
N ASN A 141 -12.51 -6.83 -11.80
CA ASN A 141 -13.44 -7.89 -11.40
C ASN A 141 -13.01 -9.26 -11.96
N PHE A 142 -11.96 -9.33 -12.79
CA PHE A 142 -11.52 -10.51 -13.57
C PHE A 142 -12.55 -11.07 -14.54
N HIS A 143 -13.82 -10.82 -14.35
CA HIS A 143 -14.93 -11.36 -15.15
C HIS A 143 -15.83 -10.24 -15.65
N TYR A 144 -16.36 -10.40 -16.87
CA TYR A 144 -17.37 -9.52 -17.42
C TYR A 144 -18.74 -9.86 -16.87
N ILE A 145 -19.58 -8.83 -16.70
CA ILE A 145 -20.95 -8.98 -16.22
C ILE A 145 -21.88 -8.58 -17.35
N LEU A 146 -22.72 -9.50 -17.79
CA LEU A 146 -23.83 -9.23 -18.72
C LEU A 146 -25.02 -8.70 -17.94
N GLN A 147 -25.44 -7.47 -18.22
CA GLN A 147 -26.63 -6.87 -17.64
C GLN A 147 -27.89 -7.37 -18.35
N LYS A 148 -29.06 -7.18 -17.72
CA LYS A 148 -30.36 -7.67 -18.23
C LYS A 148 -30.74 -7.10 -19.61
N ASP A 149 -30.27 -5.88 -19.91
CA ASP A 149 -30.47 -5.18 -21.18
C ASP A 149 -29.46 -5.55 -22.28
N GLY A 150 -28.54 -6.50 -21.99
CA GLY A 150 -27.51 -6.92 -22.92
C GLY A 150 -26.19 -6.11 -22.81
N LEU A 151 -26.14 -5.08 -21.97
CA LEU A 151 -24.92 -4.29 -21.79
C LEU A 151 -23.83 -5.07 -21.05
N VAL A 152 -22.61 -5.04 -21.59
CA VAL A 152 -21.40 -5.53 -20.93
C VAL A 152 -20.44 -4.36 -20.75
N LYS A 153 -19.99 -4.12 -19.51
CA LYS A 153 -18.99 -3.10 -19.20
C LYS A 153 -17.63 -3.73 -18.99
N ASP A 154 -16.57 -2.93 -19.19
CA ASP A 154 -15.22 -3.37 -18.91
C ASP A 154 -15.09 -3.86 -17.46
N CYS A 155 -14.29 -4.91 -17.27
CA CYS A 155 -14.05 -5.51 -15.96
C CYS A 155 -12.92 -4.83 -15.19
N VAL A 156 -12.10 -3.99 -15.83
CA VAL A 156 -11.02 -3.22 -15.20
C VAL A 156 -11.44 -1.77 -14.94
N GLY A 157 -10.68 -1.08 -14.07
CA GLY A 157 -10.90 0.33 -13.76
C GLY A 157 -9.63 0.96 -13.19
N ILE A 158 -9.78 2.08 -12.51
CA ILE A 158 -8.68 2.80 -11.87
C ILE A 158 -8.91 2.79 -10.35
N ILE A 159 -7.81 2.73 -9.59
CA ILE A 159 -7.80 3.02 -8.15
C ILE A 159 -6.83 4.16 -7.91
N GLU A 160 -7.29 5.19 -7.22
CA GLU A 160 -6.47 6.33 -6.80
C GLU A 160 -6.60 6.52 -5.29
N VAL A 161 -5.47 6.54 -4.60
CA VAL A 161 -5.37 6.79 -3.16
C VAL A 161 -4.51 8.02 -2.96
N GLY A 162 -5.06 9.05 -2.35
CA GLY A 162 -4.40 10.31 -2.05
C GLY A 162 -3.22 10.16 -1.08
N ASN A 163 -2.63 11.28 -0.70
CA ASN A 163 -1.54 11.30 0.26
C ASN A 163 -2.06 11.03 1.69
N ARG A 164 -1.18 10.47 2.55
CA ARG A 164 -1.43 10.32 3.99
C ARG A 164 -2.74 9.63 4.32
N ASN A 165 -3.10 8.60 3.55
CA ASN A 165 -4.28 7.80 3.83
C ASN A 165 -3.94 6.63 4.77
N TRP A 166 -4.86 6.32 5.65
CA TRP A 166 -4.77 5.13 6.49
C TRP A 166 -5.92 4.17 6.17
N ILE A 167 -5.57 3.04 5.63
CA ILE A 167 -6.51 1.98 5.27
C ILE A 167 -6.50 0.92 6.37
N GLY A 168 -7.59 0.82 7.10
CA GLY A 168 -7.78 -0.13 8.20
C GLY A 168 -7.74 -1.57 7.73
N ASN A 169 -7.41 -2.49 8.63
CA ASN A 169 -7.21 -3.90 8.32
C ASN A 169 -8.42 -4.58 7.66
N SER A 170 -8.13 -5.55 6.80
CA SER A 170 -9.13 -6.34 6.05
C SER A 170 -10.08 -5.49 5.18
N THR A 171 -9.66 -4.28 4.81
CA THR A 171 -10.40 -3.40 3.91
C THR A 171 -10.16 -3.79 2.47
N THR A 172 -11.21 -3.68 1.66
CA THR A 172 -11.14 -3.92 0.22
C THR A 172 -11.40 -2.62 -0.55
N LEU A 173 -10.39 -2.21 -1.34
CA LEU A 173 -10.50 -1.15 -2.34
C LEU A 173 -10.64 -1.79 -3.72
N MET A 174 -11.79 -1.60 -4.37
CA MET A 174 -12.06 -2.14 -5.69
C MET A 174 -11.94 -1.06 -6.77
N ARG A 175 -11.94 -1.49 -8.02
CA ARG A 175 -11.97 -0.60 -9.18
C ARG A 175 -12.99 0.55 -9.02
N GLY A 176 -12.60 1.75 -9.41
CA GLY A 176 -13.40 2.97 -9.25
C GLY A 176 -13.21 3.68 -7.91
N THR A 177 -12.42 3.11 -6.99
CA THR A 177 -12.05 3.79 -5.75
C THR A 177 -11.16 4.99 -6.03
N GLN A 178 -11.57 6.17 -5.57
CA GLN A 178 -10.73 7.37 -5.55
C GLN A 178 -10.89 8.03 -4.18
N LEU A 179 -9.79 8.13 -3.44
CA LEU A 179 -9.73 8.68 -2.09
C LEU A 179 -8.96 10.01 -2.10
N PRO A 180 -9.50 11.08 -1.51
CA PRO A 180 -8.75 12.31 -1.30
C PRO A 180 -7.61 12.11 -0.30
N ASP A 181 -6.80 13.13 -0.12
CA ASP A 181 -5.74 13.14 0.89
C ASP A 181 -6.33 13.01 2.31
N ASN A 182 -5.51 12.55 3.26
CA ASN A 182 -5.86 12.42 4.68
C ASN A 182 -7.08 11.52 4.99
N THR A 183 -7.44 10.62 4.08
CA THR A 183 -8.58 9.70 4.30
C THR A 183 -8.23 8.58 5.27
N ILE A 184 -9.12 8.34 6.21
CA ILE A 184 -9.13 7.14 7.04
C ILE A 184 -10.23 6.21 6.52
N VAL A 185 -9.89 4.97 6.20
CA VAL A 185 -10.87 3.92 5.90
C VAL A 185 -10.89 2.94 7.07
N ALA A 186 -12.04 2.83 7.73
CA ALA A 186 -12.21 1.93 8.86
C ALA A 186 -12.03 0.47 8.44
N SER A 187 -11.58 -0.36 9.38
CA SER A 187 -11.37 -1.79 9.15
C SER A 187 -12.60 -2.50 8.58
N ARG A 188 -12.38 -3.50 7.71
CA ARG A 188 -13.43 -4.30 7.06
C ARG A 188 -14.40 -3.51 6.21
N SER A 189 -13.99 -2.36 5.70
CA SER A 189 -14.79 -1.58 4.74
C SER A 189 -14.63 -2.10 3.32
N PHE A 190 -15.68 -1.89 2.51
CA PHE A 190 -15.66 -2.17 1.07
C PHE A 190 -15.86 -0.87 0.30
N VAL A 191 -14.86 -0.46 -0.48
CA VAL A 191 -14.82 0.81 -1.19
C VAL A 191 -14.69 0.55 -2.69
N ASN A 192 -15.60 1.12 -3.50
CA ASN A 192 -15.65 0.89 -4.94
C ASN A 192 -16.16 2.11 -5.72
N LYS A 193 -16.02 3.31 -5.17
CA LYS A 193 -16.46 4.57 -5.80
C LYS A 193 -15.53 5.72 -5.46
N SER A 194 -15.71 6.84 -6.14
CA SER A 194 -14.99 8.08 -5.88
C SER A 194 -15.53 8.83 -4.67
N PHE A 195 -14.62 9.41 -3.89
CA PHE A 195 -14.86 10.31 -2.77
C PHE A 195 -14.16 11.68 -2.97
N LEU A 196 -13.68 11.98 -4.18
CA LEU A 196 -12.96 13.23 -4.48
C LEU A 196 -13.80 14.50 -4.34
N GLY A 197 -15.12 14.38 -4.19
CA GLY A 197 -16.00 15.52 -3.91
C GLY A 197 -15.96 15.99 -2.45
N TYR A 198 -15.26 15.29 -1.57
CA TYR A 198 -15.01 15.69 -0.19
C TYR A 198 -13.66 16.39 -0.13
N HIS A 199 -13.63 17.62 0.43
CA HIS A 199 -12.42 18.43 0.48
C HIS A 199 -11.62 18.19 1.77
N ASP A 200 -10.44 18.27 1.72
CA ASP A 200 -9.10 18.33 2.30
C ASP A 200 -8.90 18.25 3.83
N ASP A 201 -9.93 18.36 4.64
CA ASP A 201 -9.77 18.28 6.10
C ASP A 201 -9.71 16.85 6.65
N GLY A 202 -9.63 15.86 5.74
CA GLY A 202 -9.69 14.45 6.09
C GLY A 202 -11.13 13.93 6.16
N ILE A 203 -11.30 12.67 5.80
CA ILE A 203 -12.59 11.97 5.92
C ILE A 203 -12.41 10.59 6.52
N LEU A 204 -13.40 10.18 7.32
CA LEU A 204 -13.52 8.81 7.80
C LEU A 204 -14.58 8.07 6.98
N ILE A 205 -14.16 7.02 6.30
CA ILE A 205 -15.03 6.13 5.53
C ILE A 205 -15.22 4.82 6.31
N ALA A 206 -16.45 4.32 6.40
CA ALA A 206 -16.72 3.04 7.04
C ALA A 206 -17.85 2.28 6.33
N GLY A 207 -17.84 0.95 6.46
CA GLY A 207 -18.94 0.07 6.07
C GLY A 207 -18.76 -0.64 4.72
N SER A 208 -19.75 -1.46 4.38
CA SER A 208 -19.84 -2.22 3.12
C SER A 208 -21.26 -2.12 2.56
N PRO A 209 -21.50 -1.26 1.54
CA PRO A 209 -20.54 -0.37 0.86
C PRO A 209 -20.06 0.79 1.74
N GLY A 210 -18.84 1.26 1.51
CA GLY A 210 -18.22 2.36 2.25
C GLY A 210 -18.97 3.69 2.08
N LYS A 211 -19.16 4.40 3.19
CA LYS A 211 -19.79 5.73 3.27
C LYS A 211 -18.95 6.63 4.16
N VAL A 212 -18.94 7.94 3.89
CA VAL A 212 -18.37 8.92 4.82
C VAL A 212 -19.22 8.94 6.08
N VAL A 213 -18.57 8.74 7.22
CA VAL A 213 -19.20 8.74 8.54
C VAL A 213 -18.77 9.91 9.41
N ARG A 214 -17.61 10.52 9.08
CA ARG A 214 -17.11 11.72 9.74
C ARG A 214 -16.25 12.54 8.78
N LEU A 215 -16.22 13.85 9.00
CA LEU A 215 -15.36 14.82 8.33
C LEU A 215 -14.34 15.36 9.32
N GLY A 216 -13.16 15.77 8.85
CA GLY A 216 -12.10 16.38 9.64
C GLY A 216 -11.22 15.41 10.43
N ASP A 217 -11.52 14.12 10.42
CA ASP A 217 -10.66 13.13 11.09
C ASP A 217 -9.38 12.87 10.28
N GLN A 218 -8.24 12.93 10.94
CA GLN A 218 -6.93 12.63 10.35
C GLN A 218 -6.14 11.68 11.24
N ARG A 219 -5.26 10.90 10.64
CA ARG A 219 -4.29 10.12 11.39
C ARG A 219 -3.10 10.99 11.79
N VAL A 220 -2.58 10.80 12.99
CA VAL A 220 -1.27 11.33 13.37
C VAL A 220 -0.17 10.54 12.63
N PHE A 221 0.53 11.17 11.67
CA PHE A 221 1.57 10.52 10.88
C PHE A 221 2.99 10.71 11.42
N SER A 222 3.19 11.64 12.37
CA SER A 222 4.48 11.83 13.03
C SER A 222 4.74 10.73 14.05
N ALA A 223 5.77 9.91 13.83
CA ALA A 223 6.17 8.87 14.77
C ALA A 223 6.58 9.44 16.14
N GLN A 224 7.19 10.63 16.16
CA GLN A 224 7.56 11.32 17.38
C GLN A 224 6.30 11.73 18.16
N LYS A 225 5.34 12.36 17.48
CA LYS A 225 4.08 12.78 18.11
C LYS A 225 3.26 11.58 18.61
N GLU A 226 3.20 10.49 17.84
CA GLU A 226 2.57 9.23 18.32
C GLU A 226 3.25 8.69 19.59
N MET A 227 4.58 8.78 19.71
CA MET A 227 5.29 8.38 20.93
C MET A 227 4.95 9.29 22.12
N GLU A 228 4.89 10.60 21.91
CA GLU A 228 4.50 11.58 22.94
C GLU A 228 3.06 11.32 23.45
N ILE A 229 2.12 11.15 22.52
CA ILE A 229 0.72 10.83 22.83
C ILE A 229 0.62 9.51 23.61
N ARG A 230 1.33 8.49 23.17
CA ARG A 230 1.38 7.18 23.85
C ARG A 230 1.96 7.29 25.26
N ALA A 231 3.03 8.08 25.43
CA ALA A 231 3.65 8.32 26.75
C ALA A 231 2.67 9.08 27.67
N PHE A 232 1.94 10.07 27.15
CA PHE A 232 0.91 10.79 27.89
C PHE A 232 -0.17 9.85 28.42
N PHE A 233 -0.82 9.06 27.56
CA PHE A 233 -1.89 8.13 27.96
C PHE A 233 -1.41 7.06 28.94
N LYS A 234 -0.15 6.61 28.79
CA LYS A 234 0.45 5.64 29.72
C LYS A 234 0.64 6.23 31.12
N LYS A 235 0.93 7.55 31.24
CA LYS A 235 1.20 8.22 32.53
C LYS A 235 -0.06 8.76 33.17
N SER A 236 -0.93 9.41 32.39
CA SER A 236 -2.07 10.18 32.90
C SER A 236 -3.27 9.34 33.26
N LYS A 237 -3.40 8.10 32.75
CA LYS A 237 -4.62 7.28 32.79
C LYS A 237 -5.87 7.96 32.22
N MET A 238 -5.69 9.07 31.49
CA MET A 238 -6.77 9.75 30.76
C MET A 238 -7.12 8.97 29.49
N THR A 239 -8.32 9.19 28.97
CA THR A 239 -8.81 8.56 27.72
C THR A 239 -8.81 9.54 26.55
N GLU A 240 -8.59 10.82 26.82
CA GLU A 240 -8.63 11.90 25.84
C GLU A 240 -7.46 12.86 26.08
N MET A 241 -7.00 13.49 25.00
CA MET A 241 -5.96 14.50 24.99
C MET A 241 -6.26 15.51 23.89
N TRP A 242 -6.11 16.79 24.20
CA TRP A 242 -6.18 17.85 23.19
C TRP A 242 -4.78 18.16 22.68
N LEU A 243 -4.65 18.20 21.36
CA LEU A 243 -3.45 18.71 20.69
C LEU A 243 -3.68 20.18 20.32
N ALA A 244 -2.64 21.00 20.36
CA ALA A 244 -2.71 22.36 19.84
C ALA A 244 -2.83 22.33 18.30
N GLU A 245 -3.45 23.34 17.69
CA GLU A 245 -3.57 23.44 16.22
C GLU A 245 -2.19 23.39 15.53
N SER A 246 -1.15 23.96 16.16
CA SER A 246 0.24 23.84 15.70
C SER A 246 0.73 22.41 15.64
N ASP A 247 0.08 21.48 16.32
CA ASP A 247 0.40 20.05 16.37
C ASP A 247 -0.33 19.22 15.31
N PHE A 248 -1.21 19.82 14.49
CA PHE A 248 -1.97 19.10 13.46
C PHE A 248 -1.17 18.81 12.17
N PHE A 249 -0.11 19.59 11.92
CA PHE A 249 0.61 19.57 10.64
C PHE A 249 2.08 19.15 10.80
N PHE A 250 2.35 18.02 11.43
CA PHE A 250 3.71 17.48 11.46
C PHE A 250 3.96 16.57 10.27
N TYR A 251 4.68 17.11 9.30
CA TYR A 251 5.24 16.41 8.15
C TYR A 251 6.77 16.50 8.24
N GLU A 252 7.37 15.62 9.04
CA GLU A 252 8.80 15.33 8.99
C GLU A 252 9.04 13.82 8.96
#